data_3e693ede304f183def3d70f307b3279b
#
_entry.id   3e693ede304f183def3d70f307b3279b
#
_cell.length_a   1.000
_cell.length_b   1.000
_cell.length_c   1.000
_cell.angle_alpha   90.00
_cell.angle_beta   90.00
_cell.angle_gamma   90.00
#
_symmetry.space_group_name_H-M   'P 1'
#
loop_
_entity.id
_entity.type
_entity.pdbx_description
1 polymer ?
#
loop_
_entity_poly.entity_id
_entity_poly.type
_entity_poly.pdbx_seq_one_letter_code
_entity_poly.pdbx_strand_id
1 'polypeptide(L)'
;AIGFFTSCSDFLDVAPKDKVLEEDQYKTEAGIHGALNGLYRQLISTSLYGANLSQTALDAMGHFYTYPPSQPSGNKLSATLFFLCNGRSEEYGAAESIFADIWKSGYNTLLNINYFLKSMEGSTAVIGSNNKDVLMGEAYGLRAYLHFDLFRLFGPRWEDRSNINKILPYSRTTDMILNHVGYEEDVYSTADEYLDYLLEDIREAERLLAADPILSDDSAISKELISDFYKNRNRRMNYYAVKALEARVLQYIGDYKNAAIAAKVVTDQIGEKGKVFSWTNVTTVLANMDYSFFNEVVFGINNPDMLSNYNSFYNKTDINDLYAVDRDNLVQNIYSGFGDNLKAIIDVRARQWTESNDQGGSSVSYSQNGTYISNKFNISANSNLPALVDFQPLIRVTEMYYIQAEAALKDGDKKTAAELLNTVSSHRGIPETSFYYLTENDMDEQFYSHIESEYYKEFYGEGQVYFYHKRMKSDQMFPGYGGASVAVNASAMYNIPIPNIETDI
;
A
#
# COMPACT_ATOMS: atom_id res chain seq x y z
N ALA A 1 58.47 15.26 48.73
CA ALA A 1 57.14 15.70 48.40
C ALA A 1 56.57 14.75 47.36
N ILE A 2 55.64 13.88 47.76
CA ILE A 2 54.97 12.93 46.90
C ILE A 2 53.61 13.55 46.55
N GLY A 3 53.45 13.95 45.30
CA GLY A 3 52.19 14.49 44.82
C GLY A 3 51.25 13.34 44.46
N PHE A 4 50.06 13.26 45.10
CA PHE A 4 48.96 12.40 44.72
C PHE A 4 48.23 13.04 43.55
N PHE A 5 48.25 12.37 42.39
CA PHE A 5 47.32 12.64 41.31
C PHE A 5 46.01 11.86 41.56
N THR A 6 44.99 12.53 42.03
CA THR A 6 43.61 12.01 41.95
C THR A 6 43.15 12.10 40.53
N SER A 7 43.06 10.96 39.86
CA SER A 7 42.43 10.79 38.54
C SER A 7 40.92 10.98 38.73
N CYS A 8 40.34 12.01 38.15
CA CYS A 8 38.90 12.15 37.98
C CYS A 8 38.47 11.12 36.94
N SER A 9 37.90 9.99 37.37
CA SER A 9 37.32 8.94 36.51
C SER A 9 35.87 9.27 36.04
N ASP A 10 35.31 10.38 36.47
CA ASP A 10 33.90 10.76 36.20
C ASP A 10 33.67 11.54 34.90
N PHE A 11 34.69 11.69 34.05
CA PHE A 11 34.56 12.51 32.82
C PHE A 11 34.31 11.72 31.54
N LEU A 12 34.20 10.39 31.63
CA LEU A 12 34.06 9.52 30.45
C LEU A 12 32.74 8.74 30.40
N ASP A 13 31.84 8.96 31.33
CA ASP A 13 30.50 8.34 31.30
C ASP A 13 29.43 9.33 30.79
N VAL A 14 29.72 9.99 29.67
CA VAL A 14 28.70 10.68 28.91
C VAL A 14 28.05 9.64 28.01
N ALA A 15 26.97 9.02 28.50
CA ALA A 15 26.08 8.29 27.60
C ALA A 15 25.73 9.21 26.43
N PRO A 16 25.76 8.73 25.18
CA PRO A 16 25.38 9.53 24.04
C PRO A 16 24.02 10.16 24.32
N LYS A 17 23.88 11.47 24.13
CA LYS A 17 22.64 12.22 24.42
C LYS A 17 21.42 11.58 23.77
N ASP A 18 21.61 10.90 22.65
CA ASP A 18 20.57 10.20 21.90
C ASP A 18 20.03 8.96 22.65
N LYS A 19 20.88 8.19 23.35
CA LYS A 19 20.43 7.05 24.16
C LYS A 19 19.65 7.47 25.42
N VAL A 20 20.04 8.56 26.04
CA VAL A 20 19.31 9.09 27.22
C VAL A 20 17.93 9.63 26.81
N LEU A 21 17.81 10.24 25.63
CA LEU A 21 16.55 10.69 25.09
C LEU A 21 15.62 9.51 24.72
N GLU A 22 16.17 8.41 24.19
CA GLU A 22 15.39 7.19 23.88
C GLU A 22 14.84 6.52 25.16
N GLU A 23 15.66 6.35 26.21
CA GLU A 23 15.20 5.73 27.46
C GLU A 23 14.13 6.57 28.17
N ASP A 24 14.21 7.89 28.10
CA ASP A 24 13.22 8.81 28.71
C ASP A 24 11.90 8.82 27.94
N GLN A 25 11.91 8.56 26.64
CA GLN A 25 10.72 8.54 25.80
C GLN A 25 9.70 7.47 26.25
N TYR A 26 10.17 6.29 26.67
CA TYR A 26 9.29 5.20 27.12
C TYR A 26 8.86 5.27 28.59
N LYS A 27 9.25 6.34 29.31
CA LYS A 27 8.83 6.59 30.71
C LYS A 27 7.48 7.28 30.82
N THR A 28 6.88 7.73 29.73
CA THR A 28 5.60 8.43 29.73
C THR A 28 4.69 7.91 28.61
N GLU A 29 3.38 7.93 28.83
CA GLU A 29 2.38 7.57 27.82
C GLU A 29 2.53 8.43 26.55
N ALA A 30 2.68 9.74 26.71
CA ALA A 30 2.87 10.66 25.58
C ALA A 30 4.14 10.35 24.76
N GLY A 31 5.21 9.96 25.44
CA GLY A 31 6.45 9.56 24.78
C GLY A 31 6.30 8.25 23.98
N ILE A 32 5.62 7.26 24.55
CA ILE A 32 5.30 5.98 23.88
C ILE A 32 4.41 6.23 22.66
N HIS A 33 3.34 7.03 22.79
CA HIS A 33 2.49 7.44 21.68
C HIS A 33 3.28 8.18 20.59
N GLY A 34 4.21 9.06 20.99
CA GLY A 34 5.11 9.77 20.09
C GLY A 34 6.02 8.82 19.31
N ALA A 35 6.59 7.81 19.98
CA ALA A 35 7.42 6.78 19.35
C ALA A 35 6.64 6.01 18.27
N LEU A 36 5.43 5.53 18.58
CA LEU A 36 4.59 4.82 17.61
C LEU A 36 4.17 5.72 16.45
N ASN A 37 3.81 6.98 16.70
CA ASN A 37 3.52 7.95 15.63
C ASN A 37 4.75 8.20 14.74
N GLY A 38 5.95 8.13 15.29
CA GLY A 38 7.21 8.18 14.54
C GLY A 38 7.33 7.06 13.51
N LEU A 39 6.88 5.84 13.84
CA LEU A 39 6.85 4.71 12.89
C LEU A 39 5.90 4.98 11.72
N TYR A 40 4.69 5.48 11.99
CA TYR A 40 3.75 5.87 10.93
C TYR A 40 4.32 6.98 10.02
N ARG A 41 5.04 7.94 10.61
CA ARG A 41 5.70 9.01 9.84
C ARG A 41 6.80 8.47 8.92
N GLN A 42 7.55 7.43 9.33
CA GLN A 42 8.53 6.79 8.46
C GLN A 42 7.86 6.04 7.31
N LEU A 43 6.77 5.32 7.57
CA LEU A 43 5.99 4.63 6.56
C LEU A 43 5.44 5.57 5.49
N ILE A 44 5.08 6.80 5.83
CA ILE A 44 4.52 7.78 4.91
C ILE A 44 5.60 8.62 4.18
N SER A 45 6.87 8.29 4.31
CA SER A 45 7.92 8.92 3.51
C SER A 45 7.67 8.73 2.02
N THR A 46 8.21 9.62 1.19
CA THR A 46 8.11 9.51 -0.29
C THR A 46 8.78 8.25 -0.82
N SER A 47 9.79 7.73 -0.14
CA SER A 47 10.43 6.46 -0.48
C SER A 47 9.51 5.25 -0.29
N LEU A 48 8.52 5.34 0.60
CA LEU A 48 7.57 4.28 0.90
C LEU A 48 6.15 4.66 0.46
N TYR A 49 5.16 4.63 1.37
CA TYR A 49 3.74 4.82 1.03
C TYR A 49 3.36 6.27 0.75
N GLY A 50 4.23 7.24 1.02
CA GLY A 50 4.00 8.64 0.63
C GLY A 50 4.09 8.88 -0.87
N ALA A 51 4.77 7.99 -1.63
CA ALA A 51 4.84 8.06 -3.09
C ALA A 51 5.18 6.72 -3.76
N ASN A 52 6.37 6.11 -3.51
CA ASN A 52 6.88 5.02 -4.35
C ASN A 52 6.10 3.72 -4.22
N LEU A 53 5.64 3.35 -3.02
CA LEU A 53 4.81 2.15 -2.80
C LEU A 53 3.30 2.43 -2.96
N SER A 54 2.93 3.55 -3.58
CA SER A 54 1.55 3.94 -3.83
C SER A 54 1.42 4.64 -5.18
N GLN A 55 1.54 5.97 -5.18
CA GLN A 55 1.15 6.87 -6.26
C GLN A 55 2.12 6.94 -7.44
N THR A 56 3.39 6.57 -7.27
CA THR A 56 4.41 6.78 -8.30
C THR A 56 4.97 5.49 -8.87
N ALA A 57 5.97 4.85 -8.23
CA ALA A 57 6.67 3.72 -8.83
C ALA A 57 5.77 2.50 -9.05
N LEU A 58 4.98 2.08 -8.04
CA LEU A 58 4.10 0.91 -8.20
C LEU A 58 2.97 1.16 -9.20
N ASP A 59 2.38 2.34 -9.23
CA ASP A 59 1.35 2.66 -10.21
C ASP A 59 1.92 2.79 -11.64
N ALA A 60 3.16 3.29 -11.78
CA ALA A 60 3.88 3.27 -13.06
C ALA A 60 4.10 1.82 -13.53
N MET A 61 4.56 0.93 -12.64
CA MET A 61 4.71 -0.50 -12.91
C MET A 61 3.36 -1.18 -13.16
N GLY A 62 2.28 -0.64 -12.62
CA GLY A 62 0.90 -1.03 -12.92
C GLY A 62 0.35 -0.48 -14.25
N HIS A 63 1.17 0.21 -15.04
CA HIS A 63 0.82 0.76 -16.34
C HIS A 63 -0.31 1.80 -16.31
N PHE A 64 -0.46 2.55 -15.23
CA PHE A 64 -1.39 3.67 -15.23
C PHE A 64 -0.92 4.84 -16.08
N TYR A 65 0.38 5.17 -16.02
CA TYR A 65 0.89 6.42 -16.56
C TYR A 65 1.30 6.33 -18.01
N THR A 66 1.08 7.44 -18.70
CA THR A 66 1.53 7.67 -20.06
C THR A 66 3.04 7.75 -20.13
N TYR A 67 3.63 7.03 -21.06
CA TYR A 67 5.05 7.10 -21.41
C TYR A 67 5.22 6.96 -22.92
N PRO A 68 6.28 7.54 -23.52
CA PRO A 68 6.48 7.42 -24.97
C PRO A 68 6.82 5.97 -25.35
N PRO A 69 6.37 5.52 -26.54
CA PRO A 69 6.62 4.15 -27.02
C PRO A 69 8.08 3.88 -27.40
N SER A 70 8.91 4.92 -27.51
CA SER A 70 10.34 4.84 -27.74
C SER A 70 11.10 5.58 -26.64
N GLN A 71 12.32 5.14 -26.31
CA GLN A 71 13.14 5.81 -25.28
C GLN A 71 13.14 7.33 -25.48
N PRO A 72 12.73 8.08 -24.44
CA PRO A 72 12.73 9.52 -24.52
C PRO A 72 14.15 10.05 -24.46
N SER A 73 14.55 10.83 -25.44
CA SER A 73 15.81 11.55 -25.37
C SER A 73 15.66 12.74 -24.40
N GLY A 74 16.25 12.61 -23.23
CA GLY A 74 16.57 13.76 -22.37
C GLY A 74 15.62 14.11 -21.23
N ASN A 75 14.46 13.46 -21.09
CA ASN A 75 13.58 13.69 -19.94
C ASN A 75 13.70 12.57 -18.88
N LYS A 76 14.11 12.93 -17.66
CA LYS A 76 14.38 11.98 -16.59
C LYS A 76 13.12 11.20 -16.14
N LEU A 77 11.97 11.86 -15.98
CA LEU A 77 10.72 11.19 -15.56
C LEU A 77 10.25 10.20 -16.63
N SER A 78 10.25 10.60 -17.90
CA SER A 78 9.84 9.72 -19.00
C SER A 78 10.76 8.50 -19.14
N ALA A 79 12.07 8.66 -18.94
CA ALA A 79 13.01 7.54 -18.94
C ALA A 79 12.73 6.57 -17.77
N THR A 80 12.48 7.10 -16.57
CA THR A 80 12.12 6.31 -15.39
C THR A 80 10.81 5.57 -15.60
N LEU A 81 9.76 6.24 -16.10
CA LEU A 81 8.48 5.61 -16.41
C LEU A 81 8.59 4.51 -17.47
N PHE A 82 9.36 4.79 -18.54
CA PHE A 82 9.61 3.78 -19.56
C PHE A 82 10.28 2.53 -18.99
N PHE A 83 11.27 2.69 -18.11
CA PHE A 83 11.91 1.56 -17.43
C PHE A 83 10.92 0.83 -16.52
N LEU A 84 10.21 1.53 -15.64
CA LEU A 84 9.26 0.94 -14.69
C LEU A 84 8.15 0.14 -15.40
N CYS A 85 7.70 0.62 -16.56
CA CYS A 85 6.67 -0.05 -17.34
C CYS A 85 7.16 -1.24 -18.17
N ASN A 86 8.43 -1.23 -18.62
CA ASN A 86 8.95 -2.26 -19.53
C ASN A 86 9.89 -3.27 -18.88
N GLY A 87 10.43 -2.98 -17.69
CA GLY A 87 11.30 -3.90 -16.94
C GLY A 87 12.60 -4.25 -17.69
N ARG A 88 13.16 -3.35 -18.49
CA ARG A 88 14.39 -3.64 -19.26
C ARG A 88 15.61 -3.51 -18.36
N SER A 89 16.38 -4.58 -18.27
CA SER A 89 17.59 -4.63 -17.43
C SER A 89 18.66 -3.60 -17.82
N GLU A 90 18.75 -3.26 -19.09
CA GLU A 90 19.72 -2.28 -19.63
C GLU A 90 19.44 -0.85 -19.16
N GLU A 91 18.23 -0.59 -18.68
CA GLU A 91 17.75 0.73 -18.25
C GLU A 91 17.49 0.78 -16.73
N TYR A 92 17.82 -0.31 -16.00
CA TYR A 92 17.61 -0.41 -14.55
C TYR A 92 18.23 0.78 -13.80
N GLY A 93 19.37 1.29 -14.24
CA GLY A 93 20.04 2.45 -13.66
C GLY A 93 19.17 3.72 -13.56
N ALA A 94 18.14 3.87 -14.40
CA ALA A 94 17.22 5.02 -14.33
C ALA A 94 16.25 4.92 -13.11
N ALA A 95 15.94 3.70 -12.67
CA ALA A 95 15.04 3.44 -11.54
C ALA A 95 15.76 2.86 -10.32
N GLU A 96 17.05 2.53 -10.42
CA GLU A 96 17.81 1.89 -9.33
C GLU A 96 17.74 2.69 -8.02
N SER A 97 17.87 4.01 -8.11
CA SER A 97 17.76 4.87 -6.91
C SER A 97 16.40 4.78 -6.22
N ILE A 98 15.32 4.57 -6.98
CA ILE A 98 13.97 4.41 -6.41
C ILE A 98 13.90 3.12 -5.60
N PHE A 99 14.38 2.01 -6.16
CA PHE A 99 14.38 0.72 -5.48
C PHE A 99 15.36 0.70 -4.30
N ALA A 100 16.52 1.36 -4.42
CA ALA A 100 17.47 1.55 -3.34
C ALA A 100 16.85 2.35 -2.17
N ASP A 101 16.11 3.41 -2.47
CA ASP A 101 15.42 4.23 -1.47
C ASP A 101 14.29 3.45 -0.78
N ILE A 102 13.52 2.64 -1.52
CA ILE A 102 12.50 1.76 -0.95
C ILE A 102 13.15 0.75 0.01
N TRP A 103 14.19 0.06 -0.44
CA TRP A 103 14.92 -0.93 0.35
C TRP A 103 15.46 -0.32 1.65
N LYS A 104 16.27 0.73 1.53
CA LYS A 104 16.88 1.41 2.67
C LYS A 104 15.85 1.94 3.66
N SER A 105 14.84 2.65 3.17
CA SER A 105 13.80 3.21 4.03
C SER A 105 12.94 2.12 4.67
N GLY A 106 12.66 1.04 3.92
CA GLY A 106 11.93 -0.12 4.42
C GLY A 106 12.64 -0.79 5.59
N TYR A 107 13.89 -1.19 5.40
CA TYR A 107 14.66 -1.87 6.47
C TYR A 107 14.99 -0.97 7.65
N ASN A 108 15.22 0.34 7.43
CA ASN A 108 15.35 1.30 8.53
C ASN A 108 14.06 1.40 9.36
N THR A 109 12.90 1.42 8.69
CA THR A 109 11.60 1.45 9.40
C THR A 109 11.38 0.16 10.18
N LEU A 110 11.71 -1.01 9.61
CA LEU A 110 11.64 -2.30 10.29
C LEU A 110 12.55 -2.34 11.54
N LEU A 111 13.76 -1.83 11.44
CA LEU A 111 14.67 -1.70 12.56
C LEU A 111 14.04 -0.85 13.69
N ASN A 112 13.45 0.29 13.36
CA ASN A 112 12.79 1.15 14.34
C ASN A 112 11.54 0.51 14.95
N ILE A 113 10.78 -0.31 14.18
CA ILE A 113 9.68 -1.11 14.73
C ILE A 113 10.23 -2.13 15.74
N ASN A 114 11.35 -2.79 15.46
CA ASN A 114 11.97 -3.73 16.38
C ASN A 114 12.46 -3.05 17.66
N TYR A 115 13.05 -1.85 17.57
CA TYR A 115 13.40 -1.03 18.73
C TYR A 115 12.17 -0.66 19.56
N PHE A 116 11.07 -0.25 18.91
CA PHE A 116 9.82 0.03 19.60
C PHE A 116 9.32 -1.18 20.36
N LEU A 117 9.20 -2.34 19.72
CA LEU A 117 8.73 -3.59 20.33
C LEU A 117 9.58 -3.98 21.54
N LYS A 118 10.91 -3.92 21.42
CA LYS A 118 11.84 -4.20 22.51
C LYS A 118 11.67 -3.23 23.68
N SER A 119 11.55 -1.94 23.39
CA SER A 119 11.42 -0.90 24.42
C SER A 119 10.07 -0.97 25.15
N MET A 120 9.06 -1.58 24.53
CA MET A 120 7.74 -1.79 25.15
C MET A 120 7.72 -2.89 26.22
N GLU A 121 8.75 -3.72 26.36
CA GLU A 121 8.74 -4.85 27.31
C GLU A 121 8.44 -4.40 28.75
N GLY A 122 9.01 -3.27 29.19
CA GLY A 122 8.83 -2.70 30.55
C GLY A 122 7.66 -1.71 30.69
N SER A 123 6.90 -1.41 29.63
CA SER A 123 5.97 -0.27 29.60
C SER A 123 4.63 -0.48 30.33
N THR A 124 4.30 -1.70 30.76
CA THR A 124 3.00 -2.02 31.41
C THR A 124 2.73 -1.15 32.63
N ALA A 125 3.76 -0.85 33.42
CA ALA A 125 3.64 0.01 34.60
C ALA A 125 3.34 1.49 34.26
N VAL A 126 3.63 1.89 33.01
CA VAL A 126 3.45 3.26 32.53
C VAL A 126 2.05 3.48 31.93
N ILE A 127 1.59 2.52 31.09
CA ILE A 127 0.38 2.69 30.26
C ILE A 127 -0.70 1.64 30.51
N GLY A 128 -0.44 0.63 31.34
CA GLY A 128 -1.35 -0.50 31.54
C GLY A 128 -1.27 -1.56 30.45
N SER A 129 -1.85 -2.74 30.70
CA SER A 129 -1.73 -3.89 29.82
C SER A 129 -2.49 -3.72 28.51
N ASN A 130 -3.74 -3.25 28.53
CA ASN A 130 -4.56 -3.10 27.33
C ASN A 130 -3.99 -2.08 26.36
N ASN A 131 -3.51 -0.94 26.88
CA ASN A 131 -2.81 0.05 26.06
C ASN A 131 -1.54 -0.54 25.43
N LYS A 132 -0.73 -1.24 26.25
CA LYS A 132 0.48 -1.92 25.76
C LYS A 132 0.14 -2.90 24.64
N ASP A 133 -0.87 -3.74 24.83
CA ASP A 133 -1.26 -4.76 23.86
C ASP A 133 -1.68 -4.12 22.53
N VAL A 134 -2.52 -3.07 22.56
CA VAL A 134 -2.92 -2.37 21.33
C VAL A 134 -1.73 -1.77 20.60
N LEU A 135 -0.82 -1.07 21.32
CA LEU A 135 0.33 -0.42 20.68
C LEU A 135 1.35 -1.44 20.12
N MET A 136 1.58 -2.54 20.84
CA MET A 136 2.43 -3.63 20.33
C MET A 136 1.77 -4.35 19.16
N GLY A 137 0.46 -4.58 19.22
CA GLY A 137 -0.30 -5.19 18.12
C GLY A 137 -0.23 -4.34 16.84
N GLU A 138 -0.33 -3.00 16.96
CA GLU A 138 -0.08 -2.10 15.83
C GLU A 138 1.33 -2.29 15.26
N ALA A 139 2.35 -2.33 16.12
CA ALA A 139 3.75 -2.45 15.69
C ALA A 139 4.03 -3.79 15.00
N TYR A 140 3.53 -4.91 15.52
CA TYR A 140 3.63 -6.22 14.86
C TYR A 140 2.91 -6.23 13.51
N GLY A 141 1.70 -5.66 13.44
CA GLY A 141 0.95 -5.53 12.20
C GLY A 141 1.67 -4.67 11.15
N LEU A 142 2.28 -3.55 11.56
CA LEU A 142 3.09 -2.70 10.67
C LEU A 142 4.35 -3.42 10.18
N ARG A 143 5.01 -4.21 11.05
CA ARG A 143 6.16 -5.02 10.67
C ARG A 143 5.79 -6.06 9.62
N ALA A 144 4.71 -6.77 9.84
CA ALA A 144 4.19 -7.73 8.88
C ALA A 144 3.80 -7.07 7.55
N TYR A 145 3.10 -5.94 7.60
CA TYR A 145 2.66 -5.20 6.42
C TYR A 145 3.84 -4.77 5.53
N LEU A 146 4.85 -4.14 6.14
CA LEU A 146 6.01 -3.66 5.40
C LEU A 146 6.88 -4.81 4.87
N HIS A 147 7.09 -5.87 5.67
CA HIS A 147 7.79 -7.07 5.20
C HIS A 147 7.08 -7.71 4.02
N PHE A 148 5.75 -7.79 4.05
CA PHE A 148 5.00 -8.37 2.96
C PHE A 148 5.13 -7.56 1.67
N ASP A 149 5.11 -6.23 1.74
CA ASP A 149 5.28 -5.38 0.56
C ASP A 149 6.71 -5.46 0.00
N LEU A 150 7.74 -5.52 0.85
CA LEU A 150 9.11 -5.77 0.42
C LEU A 150 9.24 -7.15 -0.25
N PHE A 151 8.57 -8.18 0.29
CA PHE A 151 8.53 -9.51 -0.33
C PHE A 151 7.84 -9.47 -1.69
N ARG A 152 6.68 -8.83 -1.79
CA ARG A 152 5.96 -8.70 -3.06
C ARG A 152 6.76 -7.93 -4.11
N LEU A 153 7.59 -6.98 -3.71
CA LEU A 153 8.41 -6.19 -4.63
C LEU A 153 9.69 -6.93 -5.04
N PHE A 154 10.54 -7.29 -4.08
CA PHE A 154 11.89 -7.82 -4.31
C PHE A 154 11.97 -9.35 -4.30
N GLY A 155 11.06 -10.03 -3.62
CA GLY A 155 10.99 -11.48 -3.60
C GLY A 155 10.45 -12.06 -4.92
N PRO A 156 10.59 -13.38 -5.12
CA PRO A 156 9.99 -14.06 -6.27
C PRO A 156 8.45 -14.06 -6.16
N ARG A 157 7.78 -14.38 -7.26
CA ARG A 157 6.39 -14.83 -7.16
C ARG A 157 6.34 -16.11 -6.31
N TRP A 158 5.27 -16.28 -5.55
CA TRP A 158 5.16 -17.43 -4.64
C TRP A 158 5.33 -18.78 -5.34
N GLU A 159 4.77 -18.92 -6.53
CA GLU A 159 4.86 -20.15 -7.32
C GLU A 159 6.27 -20.45 -7.84
N ASP A 160 7.11 -19.43 -8.00
CA ASP A 160 8.48 -19.53 -8.51
C ASP A 160 9.53 -19.65 -7.38
N ARG A 161 9.11 -19.61 -6.10
CA ARG A 161 9.99 -19.54 -4.92
C ARG A 161 10.98 -20.70 -4.78
N SER A 162 10.61 -21.88 -5.24
CA SER A 162 11.46 -23.09 -5.12
C SER A 162 12.76 -23.00 -5.93
N ASN A 163 12.85 -22.06 -6.85
CA ASN A 163 14.03 -21.84 -7.68
C ASN A 163 15.10 -20.95 -6.98
N ILE A 164 14.78 -20.38 -5.82
CA ILE A 164 15.63 -19.43 -5.09
C ILE A 164 15.78 -19.90 -3.66
N ASN A 165 17.01 -20.19 -3.24
CA ASN A 165 17.28 -20.75 -1.91
C ASN A 165 17.08 -19.70 -0.80
N LYS A 166 17.63 -18.51 -0.98
CA LYS A 166 17.53 -17.39 -0.03
C LYS A 166 17.01 -16.17 -0.75
N ILE A 167 15.99 -15.51 -0.19
CA ILE A 167 15.27 -14.45 -0.88
C ILE A 167 15.48 -13.07 -0.28
N LEU A 168 15.11 -12.86 0.98
CA LEU A 168 15.14 -11.58 1.66
C LEU A 168 15.39 -11.78 3.16
N PRO A 169 15.99 -10.81 3.85
CA PRO A 169 16.04 -10.82 5.30
C PRO A 169 14.65 -10.57 5.92
N TYR A 170 14.24 -11.37 6.90
CA TYR A 170 13.12 -11.01 7.76
C TYR A 170 13.63 -10.39 9.06
N SER A 171 13.58 -9.06 9.17
CA SER A 171 14.15 -8.31 10.29
C SER A 171 13.27 -8.41 11.55
N ARG A 172 13.76 -9.10 12.59
CA ARG A 172 13.04 -9.31 13.86
C ARG A 172 13.82 -8.83 15.09
N THR A 173 15.06 -8.42 14.90
CA THR A 173 15.97 -7.98 15.97
C THR A 173 16.32 -6.51 15.83
N THR A 174 16.97 -5.97 16.85
CA THR A 174 17.52 -4.60 16.83
C THR A 174 18.92 -4.52 16.22
N ASP A 175 19.40 -5.60 15.61
CA ASP A 175 20.69 -5.62 14.93
C ASP A 175 20.54 -4.97 13.55
N MET A 176 21.49 -4.13 13.19
CA MET A 176 21.47 -3.45 11.91
C MET A 176 21.82 -4.42 10.78
N ILE A 177 20.84 -4.75 9.96
CA ILE A 177 21.05 -5.60 8.79
C ILE A 177 21.94 -4.89 7.76
N LEU A 178 21.88 -3.56 7.67
CA LEU A 178 22.53 -2.75 6.63
C LEU A 178 24.05 -2.52 6.82
N ASN A 179 24.65 -2.91 7.96
CA ASN A 179 26.04 -2.58 8.27
C ASN A 179 27.00 -3.78 8.24
N HIS A 180 26.58 -4.94 7.78
CA HIS A 180 27.46 -6.09 7.71
C HIS A 180 28.08 -6.22 6.31
N VAL A 181 29.28 -5.72 6.18
CA VAL A 181 30.21 -6.11 5.10
C VAL A 181 30.49 -7.61 5.27
N GLY A 182 30.05 -8.41 4.32
CA GLY A 182 30.22 -9.87 4.37
C GLY A 182 29.04 -10.58 5.04
N TYR A 183 27.83 -10.34 4.53
CA TYR A 183 26.65 -11.13 4.90
C TYR A 183 26.93 -12.60 4.72
N GLU A 184 26.99 -13.33 5.84
CA GLU A 184 26.81 -14.74 5.81
C GLU A 184 25.38 -15.02 5.31
N GLU A 185 25.20 -16.08 4.52
CA GLU A 185 23.93 -16.52 3.94
C GLU A 185 22.80 -16.64 4.99
N ASP A 186 23.13 -16.66 6.27
CA ASP A 186 22.24 -16.86 7.42
C ASP A 186 21.26 -15.68 7.70
N VAL A 187 21.52 -14.49 7.19
CA VAL A 187 20.62 -13.32 7.37
C VAL A 187 19.41 -13.39 6.45
N TYR A 188 19.56 -14.01 5.28
CA TYR A 188 18.50 -14.16 4.31
C TYR A 188 17.66 -15.41 4.61
N SER A 189 16.33 -15.27 4.58
CA SER A 189 15.40 -16.36 4.78
C SER A 189 15.08 -17.07 3.47
N THR A 190 14.73 -18.34 3.53
CA THR A 190 13.97 -19.00 2.46
C THR A 190 12.57 -18.40 2.36
N ALA A 191 11.86 -18.67 1.27
CA ALA A 191 10.48 -18.18 1.12
C ALA A 191 9.54 -18.72 2.20
N ASP A 192 9.71 -19.99 2.56
CA ASP A 192 8.87 -20.65 3.56
C ASP A 192 9.17 -20.11 4.97
N GLU A 193 10.45 -19.93 5.36
CA GLU A 193 10.84 -19.28 6.62
C GLU A 193 10.31 -17.84 6.70
N TYR A 194 10.41 -17.10 5.60
CA TYR A 194 9.89 -15.72 5.52
C TYR A 194 8.38 -15.68 5.75
N LEU A 195 7.65 -16.60 5.13
CA LEU A 195 6.21 -16.73 5.31
C LEU A 195 5.86 -17.10 6.75
N ASP A 196 6.59 -18.05 7.36
CA ASP A 196 6.35 -18.47 8.74
C ASP A 196 6.51 -17.29 9.71
N TYR A 197 7.56 -16.48 9.58
CA TYR A 197 7.77 -15.27 10.37
C TYR A 197 6.69 -14.20 10.13
N LEU A 198 6.28 -14.03 8.87
CA LEU A 198 5.21 -13.10 8.50
C LEU A 198 3.88 -13.49 9.15
N LEU A 199 3.52 -14.78 9.11
CA LEU A 199 2.30 -15.28 9.72
C LEU A 199 2.38 -15.29 11.26
N GLU A 200 3.56 -15.47 11.86
CA GLU A 200 3.76 -15.28 13.29
C GLU A 200 3.46 -13.84 13.71
N ASP A 201 3.99 -12.85 13.00
CA ASP A 201 3.73 -11.44 13.28
C ASP A 201 2.24 -11.08 13.12
N ILE A 202 1.57 -11.61 12.09
CA ILE A 202 0.13 -11.42 11.88
C ILE A 202 -0.66 -12.01 13.05
N ARG A 203 -0.37 -13.25 13.46
CA ARG A 203 -1.06 -13.91 14.59
C ARG A 203 -0.83 -13.16 15.92
N GLU A 204 0.39 -12.68 16.14
CA GLU A 204 0.70 -11.93 17.36
C GLU A 204 0.00 -10.55 17.35
N ALA A 205 -0.04 -9.87 16.20
CA ALA A 205 -0.79 -8.63 16.04
C ALA A 205 -2.30 -8.86 16.29
N GLU A 206 -2.89 -9.92 15.72
CA GLU A 206 -4.30 -10.28 15.94
C GLU A 206 -4.58 -10.55 17.41
N ARG A 207 -3.75 -11.34 18.07
CA ARG A 207 -3.88 -11.67 19.50
C ARG A 207 -3.86 -10.41 20.38
N LEU A 208 -2.94 -9.51 20.13
CA LEU A 208 -2.77 -8.27 20.88
C LEU A 208 -3.90 -7.27 20.60
N LEU A 209 -4.30 -7.15 19.34
CA LEU A 209 -5.40 -6.26 18.92
C LEU A 209 -6.80 -6.82 19.26
N ALA A 210 -6.90 -7.94 19.94
CA ALA A 210 -8.16 -8.34 20.58
C ALA A 210 -8.66 -7.29 21.59
N ALA A 211 -7.78 -6.40 22.08
CA ALA A 211 -8.09 -5.25 22.91
C ALA A 211 -8.43 -3.97 22.13
N ASP A 212 -8.41 -4.01 20.78
CA ASP A 212 -8.62 -2.82 19.94
C ASP A 212 -10.02 -2.22 20.13
N PRO A 213 -10.13 -0.90 20.41
CA PRO A 213 -11.42 -0.21 20.53
C PRO A 213 -12.34 -0.31 19.32
N ILE A 214 -11.79 -0.61 18.13
CA ILE A 214 -12.59 -0.81 16.90
C ILE A 214 -13.56 -1.98 16.99
N LEU A 215 -13.32 -2.93 17.89
CA LEU A 215 -14.13 -4.15 18.02
C LEU A 215 -15.44 -3.94 18.75
N SER A 216 -15.50 -2.97 19.67
CA SER A 216 -16.72 -2.67 20.43
C SER A 216 -16.60 -1.38 21.24
N ASP A 217 -17.58 -0.49 21.05
CA ASP A 217 -17.72 0.74 21.85
C ASP A 217 -18.18 0.48 23.28
N ASP A 218 -18.80 -0.68 23.55
CA ASP A 218 -19.39 -1.05 24.84
C ASP A 218 -18.50 -1.93 25.71
N SER A 219 -17.31 -2.31 25.22
CA SER A 219 -16.38 -3.13 25.99
C SER A 219 -15.77 -2.35 27.15
N ALA A 220 -15.41 -3.04 28.24
CA ALA A 220 -14.65 -2.45 29.33
C ALA A 220 -13.28 -1.90 28.82
N ILE A 221 -12.70 -2.58 27.83
CA ILE A 221 -11.45 -2.22 27.17
C ILE A 221 -11.60 -0.88 26.43
N SER A 222 -12.68 -0.69 25.64
CA SER A 222 -12.97 0.58 24.98
C SER A 222 -13.06 1.76 25.94
N LYS A 223 -13.57 1.54 27.16
CA LYS A 223 -13.67 2.60 28.17
C LYS A 223 -12.34 3.02 28.74
N GLU A 224 -11.34 2.14 28.74
CA GLU A 224 -9.98 2.46 29.13
C GLU A 224 -9.21 3.20 28.01
N LEU A 225 -9.55 2.94 26.75
CA LEU A 225 -8.87 3.46 25.55
C LEU A 225 -9.67 4.62 24.91
N ILE A 226 -10.08 5.60 25.72
CA ILE A 226 -10.96 6.71 25.31
C ILE A 226 -10.22 7.97 24.83
N SER A 227 -8.90 8.03 24.94
CA SER A 227 -8.14 9.21 24.52
C SER A 227 -8.24 9.45 23.01
N ASP A 228 -7.99 10.69 22.59
CA ASP A 228 -8.00 11.04 21.15
C ASP A 228 -7.00 10.24 20.32
N PHE A 229 -5.97 9.68 20.96
CA PHE A 229 -5.00 8.81 20.31
C PHE A 229 -5.63 7.54 19.71
N TYR A 230 -6.66 7.00 20.35
CA TYR A 230 -7.35 5.79 19.94
C TYR A 230 -8.58 6.05 19.05
N LYS A 231 -8.87 7.29 18.72
CA LYS A 231 -9.91 7.65 17.75
C LYS A 231 -9.43 7.40 16.31
N ASN A 232 -10.38 7.30 15.39
CA ASN A 232 -10.07 7.11 13.96
C ASN A 232 -9.16 5.90 13.70
N ARG A 233 -9.57 4.75 14.21
CA ARG A 233 -8.80 3.51 14.10
C ARG A 233 -8.48 3.08 12.66
N ASN A 234 -9.25 3.53 11.66
CA ASN A 234 -8.94 3.33 10.24
C ASN A 234 -7.66 4.07 9.77
N ARG A 235 -7.12 4.99 10.60
CA ARG A 235 -5.82 5.65 10.33
C ARG A 235 -4.65 4.94 11.01
N ARG A 236 -4.89 3.78 11.57
CA ARG A 236 -3.90 3.00 12.29
C ARG A 236 -4.08 1.51 11.96
N MET A 237 -3.01 0.73 12.15
CA MET A 237 -3.08 -0.72 12.06
C MET A 237 -4.01 -1.25 13.15
N ASN A 238 -5.25 -1.52 12.77
CA ASN A 238 -6.30 -1.99 13.65
C ASN A 238 -6.56 -3.49 13.45
N TYR A 239 -7.43 -4.08 14.28
CA TYR A 239 -7.76 -5.50 14.20
C TYR A 239 -8.20 -5.93 12.78
N TYR A 240 -9.10 -5.18 12.15
CA TYR A 240 -9.58 -5.52 10.80
C TYR A 240 -8.52 -5.29 9.73
N ALA A 241 -7.59 -4.37 9.95
CA ALA A 241 -6.44 -4.19 9.06
C ALA A 241 -5.52 -5.41 9.09
N VAL A 242 -5.31 -6.02 10.26
CA VAL A 242 -4.54 -7.27 10.40
C VAL A 242 -5.26 -8.43 9.71
N LYS A 243 -6.59 -8.56 9.86
CA LYS A 243 -7.38 -9.59 9.14
C LYS A 243 -7.34 -9.39 7.63
N ALA A 244 -7.39 -8.15 7.16
CA ALA A 244 -7.26 -7.83 5.74
C ALA A 244 -5.86 -8.13 5.20
N LEU A 245 -4.81 -7.86 5.99
CA LEU A 245 -3.44 -8.25 5.64
C LEU A 245 -3.29 -9.77 5.57
N GLU A 246 -3.84 -10.51 6.54
CA GLU A 246 -3.88 -11.98 6.51
C GLU A 246 -4.53 -12.50 5.23
N ALA A 247 -5.70 -11.97 4.87
CA ALA A 247 -6.39 -12.32 3.64
C ALA A 247 -5.54 -12.08 2.39
N ARG A 248 -4.86 -10.93 2.32
CA ARG A 248 -3.97 -10.54 1.22
C ARG A 248 -2.76 -11.48 1.11
N VAL A 249 -2.13 -11.83 2.25
CA VAL A 249 -1.00 -12.78 2.31
C VAL A 249 -1.44 -14.16 1.84
N LEU A 250 -2.54 -14.68 2.39
CA LEU A 250 -3.06 -16.01 2.06
C LEU A 250 -3.47 -16.12 0.58
N GLN A 251 -4.09 -15.07 0.01
CA GLN A 251 -4.37 -15.01 -1.41
C GLN A 251 -3.08 -15.06 -2.24
N TYR A 252 -2.04 -14.30 -1.83
CA TYR A 252 -0.77 -14.23 -2.56
C TYR A 252 -0.07 -15.58 -2.65
N ILE A 253 -0.19 -16.40 -1.62
CA ILE A 253 0.40 -17.76 -1.58
C ILE A 253 -0.51 -18.85 -2.16
N GLY A 254 -1.74 -18.49 -2.60
CA GLY A 254 -2.70 -19.42 -3.19
C GLY A 254 -3.57 -20.18 -2.19
N ASP A 255 -3.55 -19.85 -0.91
CA ASP A 255 -4.47 -20.39 0.10
C ASP A 255 -5.81 -19.62 0.05
N TYR A 256 -6.52 -19.78 -1.06
CA TYR A 256 -7.74 -19.03 -1.35
C TYR A 256 -8.86 -19.27 -0.32
N LYS A 257 -8.95 -20.48 0.21
CA LYS A 257 -9.96 -20.84 1.20
C LYS A 257 -9.80 -20.03 2.50
N ASN A 258 -8.60 -20.02 3.05
CA ASN A 258 -8.33 -19.28 4.28
C ASN A 258 -8.28 -17.76 4.02
N ALA A 259 -7.85 -17.33 2.83
CA ALA A 259 -7.94 -15.94 2.41
C ALA A 259 -9.38 -15.42 2.43
N ALA A 260 -10.34 -16.19 1.89
CA ALA A 260 -11.75 -15.83 1.90
C ALA A 260 -12.32 -15.76 3.33
N ILE A 261 -11.92 -16.69 4.22
CA ILE A 261 -12.34 -16.66 5.64
C ILE A 261 -11.85 -15.39 6.33
N ALA A 262 -10.57 -15.03 6.17
CA ALA A 262 -10.02 -13.81 6.75
C ALA A 262 -10.66 -12.54 6.15
N ALA A 263 -10.84 -12.48 4.83
CA ALA A 263 -11.51 -11.38 4.14
C ALA A 263 -12.95 -11.19 4.61
N LYS A 264 -13.67 -12.29 4.87
CA LYS A 264 -15.05 -12.26 5.33
C LYS A 264 -15.20 -11.60 6.72
N VAL A 265 -14.23 -11.74 7.60
CA VAL A 265 -14.23 -11.04 8.90
C VAL A 265 -14.35 -9.54 8.70
N VAL A 266 -13.73 -8.99 7.67
CA VAL A 266 -13.79 -7.56 7.36
C VAL A 266 -15.08 -7.19 6.64
N THR A 267 -15.49 -7.96 5.61
CA THR A 267 -16.71 -7.66 4.86
C THR A 267 -17.99 -7.84 5.67
N ASP A 268 -17.97 -8.64 6.72
CA ASP A 268 -19.10 -8.73 7.69
C ASP A 268 -19.27 -7.43 8.50
N GLN A 269 -18.30 -6.51 8.46
CA GLN A 269 -18.33 -5.24 9.18
C GLN A 269 -18.66 -4.03 8.29
N ILE A 270 -19.01 -4.24 7.02
CA ILE A 270 -19.53 -3.16 6.19
C ILE A 270 -21.06 -3.25 6.11
N GLY A 271 -21.72 -2.12 6.18
CA GLY A 271 -23.19 -2.06 6.10
C GLY A 271 -23.74 -0.80 6.71
N GLU A 272 -24.96 -0.92 7.25
CA GLU A 272 -25.68 0.16 7.89
C GLU A 272 -25.32 0.31 9.38
N LYS A 273 -26.19 0.95 10.13
CA LYS A 273 -26.02 1.28 11.55
C LYS A 273 -25.50 0.08 12.37
N GLY A 274 -24.47 0.31 13.14
CA GLY A 274 -23.86 -0.68 14.05
C GLY A 274 -22.73 -1.48 13.41
N LYS A 275 -22.34 -1.16 12.17
CA LYS A 275 -21.15 -1.70 11.52
C LYS A 275 -19.97 -0.72 11.61
N VAL A 276 -18.76 -1.26 11.50
CA VAL A 276 -17.52 -0.49 11.59
C VAL A 276 -17.30 0.34 10.33
N PHE A 277 -17.62 -0.24 9.17
CA PHE A 277 -17.48 0.40 7.86
C PHE A 277 -18.86 0.63 7.24
N SER A 278 -18.94 1.58 6.34
CA SER A 278 -20.16 1.83 5.58
C SER A 278 -19.84 2.14 4.12
N TRP A 279 -20.74 1.71 3.22
CA TRP A 279 -20.61 2.08 1.82
C TRP A 279 -20.75 3.59 1.66
N THR A 280 -19.84 4.18 0.89
CA THR A 280 -19.90 5.61 0.59
C THR A 280 -20.94 5.84 -0.48
N ASN A 281 -21.96 6.66 -0.18
CA ASN A 281 -23.01 6.95 -1.12
C ASN A 281 -22.49 7.75 -2.33
N VAL A 282 -22.91 7.38 -3.54
CA VAL A 282 -22.50 8.02 -4.80
C VAL A 282 -22.67 9.54 -4.79
N THR A 283 -23.78 10.04 -4.24
CA THR A 283 -24.00 11.50 -4.13
C THR A 283 -23.03 12.16 -3.18
N THR A 284 -22.62 11.48 -2.10
CA THR A 284 -21.60 11.95 -1.16
C THR A 284 -20.22 11.97 -1.81
N VAL A 285 -19.88 10.93 -2.58
CA VAL A 285 -18.64 10.91 -3.37
C VAL A 285 -18.53 12.13 -4.25
N LEU A 286 -19.59 12.41 -5.02
CA LEU A 286 -19.62 13.55 -5.96
C LEU A 286 -19.58 14.91 -5.24
N ALA A 287 -20.34 15.06 -4.15
CA ALA A 287 -20.42 16.32 -3.40
C ALA A 287 -19.10 16.68 -2.71
N ASN A 288 -18.34 15.68 -2.27
CA ASN A 288 -17.13 15.85 -1.47
C ASN A 288 -15.85 15.48 -2.23
N MET A 289 -15.96 15.00 -3.45
CA MET A 289 -14.86 14.43 -4.24
C MET A 289 -14.10 13.31 -3.49
N ASP A 290 -14.84 12.50 -2.72
CA ASP A 290 -14.30 11.39 -1.96
C ASP A 290 -14.04 10.16 -2.86
N TYR A 291 -13.08 10.26 -3.75
CA TYR A 291 -12.68 9.15 -4.61
C TYR A 291 -11.80 8.12 -3.89
N SER A 292 -11.47 8.36 -2.64
CA SER A 292 -10.85 7.38 -1.75
C SER A 292 -11.87 6.48 -1.04
N PHE A 293 -13.16 6.85 -1.08
CA PHE A 293 -14.24 6.14 -0.39
C PHE A 293 -13.89 5.95 1.10
N PHE A 294 -13.68 7.04 1.80
CA PHE A 294 -13.10 7.09 3.14
C PHE A 294 -13.76 6.14 4.14
N ASN A 295 -15.10 5.99 4.08
CA ASN A 295 -15.84 5.13 4.99
C ASN A 295 -15.62 3.62 4.73
N GLU A 296 -15.00 3.28 3.61
CA GLU A 296 -14.67 1.91 3.20
C GLU A 296 -13.18 1.59 3.44
N VAL A 297 -12.41 2.55 3.98
CA VAL A 297 -10.99 2.34 4.25
C VAL A 297 -10.82 1.57 5.56
N VAL A 298 -10.22 0.39 5.46
CA VAL A 298 -9.87 -0.47 6.60
C VAL A 298 -8.61 0.03 7.29
N PHE A 299 -7.61 0.40 6.47
CA PHE A 299 -6.34 0.95 6.92
C PHE A 299 -5.83 2.03 5.97
N GLY A 300 -5.47 3.15 6.52
CA GLY A 300 -4.78 4.23 5.83
C GLY A 300 -3.85 4.96 6.79
N ILE A 301 -3.05 5.89 6.27
CA ILE A 301 -2.07 6.64 7.05
C ILE A 301 -2.24 8.13 6.78
N ASN A 302 -2.02 8.97 7.81
CA ASN A 302 -1.91 10.40 7.62
C ASN A 302 -0.64 10.75 6.84
N ASN A 303 -0.82 11.46 5.73
CA ASN A 303 0.27 11.99 4.92
C ASN A 303 0.22 13.52 4.89
N PRO A 304 0.89 14.22 5.80
CA PRO A 304 0.86 15.69 5.86
C PRO A 304 1.45 16.34 4.60
N ASP A 305 2.19 15.59 3.80
CA ASP A 305 2.77 16.06 2.55
C ASP A 305 1.88 15.77 1.33
N MET A 306 0.65 15.26 1.51
CA MET A 306 -0.23 14.82 0.43
C MET A 306 -0.46 15.91 -0.62
N LEU A 307 -0.78 17.15 -0.21
CA LEU A 307 -0.99 18.25 -1.15
C LEU A 307 0.29 18.65 -1.88
N SER A 308 1.43 18.65 -1.18
CA SER A 308 2.74 18.90 -1.78
C SER A 308 3.09 17.84 -2.81
N ASN A 309 2.85 16.58 -2.48
CA ASN A 309 3.06 15.43 -3.37
C ASN A 309 2.13 15.54 -4.59
N TYR A 310 0.85 15.81 -4.39
CA TYR A 310 -0.10 15.99 -5.47
C TYR A 310 0.36 17.08 -6.45
N ASN A 311 0.75 18.25 -5.94
CA ASN A 311 1.23 19.34 -6.79
C ASN A 311 2.54 18.97 -7.52
N SER A 312 3.39 18.19 -6.90
CA SER A 312 4.64 17.74 -7.50
C SER A 312 4.46 16.67 -8.57
N PHE A 313 3.45 15.81 -8.44
CA PHE A 313 3.25 14.68 -9.34
C PHE A 313 2.20 14.93 -10.42
N TYR A 314 1.13 15.67 -10.10
CA TYR A 314 -0.07 15.74 -10.92
C TYR A 314 -0.46 17.16 -11.36
N ASN A 315 0.10 18.20 -10.79
CA ASN A 315 -0.28 19.59 -11.06
C ASN A 315 0.90 20.43 -11.58
N LYS A 316 1.61 19.92 -12.60
CA LYS A 316 2.71 20.63 -13.24
C LYS A 316 2.29 21.23 -14.58
N THR A 317 2.96 22.28 -14.98
CA THR A 317 2.76 22.95 -16.28
C THR A 317 3.41 22.20 -17.43
N ASP A 318 4.40 21.34 -17.16
CA ASP A 318 5.06 20.52 -18.17
C ASP A 318 4.56 19.08 -18.09
N ILE A 319 3.87 18.64 -19.14
CA ILE A 319 3.36 17.28 -19.25
C ILE A 319 4.45 16.20 -19.20
N ASN A 320 5.68 16.54 -19.60
CA ASN A 320 6.79 15.60 -19.55
C ASN A 320 7.27 15.29 -18.13
N ASP A 321 6.90 16.14 -17.16
CA ASP A 321 7.18 15.97 -15.75
C ASP A 321 5.94 15.58 -14.92
N LEU A 322 4.86 15.13 -15.59
CA LEU A 322 3.56 14.87 -15.01
C LEU A 322 3.24 13.37 -15.04
N TYR A 323 2.77 12.83 -13.91
CA TYR A 323 2.13 11.52 -13.85
C TYR A 323 0.70 11.62 -14.37
N ALA A 324 0.52 11.47 -15.67
CA ALA A 324 -0.77 11.57 -16.34
C ALA A 324 -1.19 10.23 -16.96
N VAL A 325 -2.48 10.04 -17.12
CA VAL A 325 -3.07 8.84 -17.72
C VAL A 325 -3.60 9.20 -19.12
N ASP A 326 -3.31 8.35 -20.09
CA ASP A 326 -3.81 8.49 -21.44
C ASP A 326 -5.33 8.31 -21.49
N ARG A 327 -6.04 9.15 -22.26
CA ARG A 327 -7.48 9.06 -22.43
C ARG A 327 -7.92 7.70 -22.96
N ASP A 328 -7.22 7.18 -23.97
CA ASP A 328 -7.59 5.91 -24.59
C ASP A 328 -7.39 4.75 -23.63
N ASN A 329 -6.37 4.79 -22.76
CA ASN A 329 -6.23 3.81 -21.67
C ASN A 329 -7.42 3.86 -20.71
N LEU A 330 -7.92 5.06 -20.36
CA LEU A 330 -9.10 5.18 -19.52
C LEU A 330 -10.35 4.61 -20.20
N VAL A 331 -10.67 5.03 -21.43
CA VAL A 331 -11.96 4.71 -22.05
C VAL A 331 -12.02 3.35 -22.75
N GLN A 332 -10.89 2.87 -23.28
CA GLN A 332 -10.84 1.60 -24.02
C GLN A 332 -10.46 0.39 -23.14
N ASN A 333 -9.73 0.63 -22.04
CA ASN A 333 -9.29 -0.42 -21.13
C ASN A 333 -9.99 -0.32 -19.77
N ILE A 334 -9.67 0.70 -18.95
CA ILE A 334 -10.12 0.78 -17.56
C ILE A 334 -11.65 0.88 -17.47
N TYR A 335 -12.27 1.73 -18.27
CA TYR A 335 -13.72 1.90 -18.33
C TYR A 335 -14.32 1.34 -19.64
N SER A 336 -13.72 0.30 -20.19
CA SER A 336 -14.18 -0.32 -21.43
C SER A 336 -15.68 -0.64 -21.42
N GLY A 337 -16.35 -0.35 -22.53
CA GLY A 337 -17.78 -0.60 -22.70
C GLY A 337 -18.71 0.48 -22.11
N PHE A 338 -18.22 1.41 -21.30
CA PHE A 338 -19.05 2.50 -20.74
C PHE A 338 -19.14 3.74 -21.66
N GLY A 339 -18.50 3.71 -22.82
CA GLY A 339 -18.47 4.82 -23.80
C GLY A 339 -17.26 5.75 -23.62
N ASP A 340 -17.11 6.67 -24.58
CA ASP A 340 -15.90 7.49 -24.74
C ASP A 340 -15.90 8.79 -23.94
N ASN A 341 -17.00 9.12 -23.28
CA ASN A 341 -17.13 10.33 -22.48
C ASN A 341 -17.01 10.03 -20.99
N LEU A 342 -15.84 10.21 -20.40
CA LEU A 342 -15.58 9.97 -18.98
C LEU A 342 -16.59 10.66 -18.04
N LYS A 343 -17.07 11.85 -18.42
CA LYS A 343 -18.08 12.58 -17.62
C LYS A 343 -19.50 11.96 -17.71
N ALA A 344 -19.76 11.15 -18.72
CA ALA A 344 -21.04 10.47 -18.90
C ALA A 344 -21.03 9.01 -18.39
N ILE A 345 -19.86 8.46 -18.09
CA ILE A 345 -19.74 7.10 -17.53
C ILE A 345 -20.52 7.02 -16.22
N ILE A 346 -21.34 5.99 -16.06
CA ILE A 346 -22.21 5.82 -14.89
C ILE A 346 -21.43 5.47 -13.62
N ASP A 347 -20.31 4.77 -13.77
CA ASP A 347 -19.39 4.45 -12.66
C ASP A 347 -18.84 5.74 -12.04
N VAL A 348 -19.14 5.96 -10.76
CA VAL A 348 -18.77 7.19 -10.05
C VAL A 348 -17.26 7.43 -10.01
N ARG A 349 -16.46 6.38 -10.07
CA ARG A 349 -14.98 6.43 -10.04
C ARG A 349 -14.42 7.17 -11.27
N ALA A 350 -15.13 7.16 -12.40
CA ALA A 350 -14.72 7.91 -13.60
C ALA A 350 -14.72 9.43 -13.39
N ARG A 351 -15.44 9.93 -12.39
CA ARG A 351 -15.51 11.37 -12.08
C ARG A 351 -14.23 11.93 -11.47
N GLN A 352 -13.32 11.08 -11.01
CA GLN A 352 -12.03 11.54 -10.49
C GLN A 352 -11.13 12.15 -11.58
N TRP A 353 -11.37 11.81 -12.85
CA TRP A 353 -10.48 12.18 -13.95
C TRP A 353 -10.80 13.56 -14.52
N THR A 354 -9.78 14.42 -14.60
CA THR A 354 -9.85 15.75 -15.20
C THR A 354 -8.77 15.85 -16.28
N GLU A 355 -9.16 16.40 -17.43
CA GLU A 355 -8.21 16.65 -18.51
C GLU A 355 -7.11 17.59 -18.03
N SER A 356 -5.85 17.19 -18.27
CA SER A 356 -4.71 18.05 -17.97
C SER A 356 -4.68 19.16 -19.04
N ASN A 357 -4.85 20.40 -18.60
CA ASN A 357 -4.67 21.54 -19.50
C ASN A 357 -3.19 21.68 -19.82
N ASP A 358 -2.79 21.27 -21.03
CA ASP A 358 -1.47 21.56 -21.57
C ASP A 358 -1.39 23.08 -21.82
N GLN A 359 -0.91 23.83 -20.84
CA GLN A 359 -0.63 25.28 -20.96
C GLN A 359 0.78 25.55 -21.47
N GLY A 360 1.58 24.51 -21.72
CA GLY A 360 2.99 24.65 -22.14
C GLY A 360 3.21 24.12 -23.54
N GLY A 361 3.41 24.99 -24.51
CA GLY A 361 3.67 24.74 -25.92
C GLY A 361 4.78 23.76 -26.29
N SER A 362 4.85 22.60 -25.65
CA SER A 362 5.70 21.50 -26.05
C SER A 362 4.94 20.59 -27.01
N SER A 363 5.45 20.46 -28.21
CA SER A 363 4.86 19.74 -29.33
C SER A 363 4.92 18.21 -29.23
N VAL A 364 5.15 17.64 -28.06
CA VAL A 364 5.17 16.20 -27.85
C VAL A 364 3.89 15.80 -27.14
N SER A 365 2.82 15.63 -27.91
CA SER A 365 1.61 14.94 -27.45
C SER A 365 1.93 13.45 -27.35
N TYR A 366 1.92 12.89 -26.14
CA TYR A 366 2.03 11.44 -25.92
C TYR A 366 0.74 10.71 -26.31
N SER A 367 -0.37 11.43 -26.43
CA SER A 367 -1.65 10.94 -26.89
C SER A 367 -2.24 11.94 -27.88
N GLN A 368 -2.84 11.44 -28.96
CA GLN A 368 -3.60 12.25 -29.90
C GLN A 368 -4.95 12.71 -29.30
N ASN A 369 -5.39 12.10 -28.18
CA ASN A 369 -6.73 12.25 -27.62
C ASN A 369 -6.77 12.91 -26.25
N GLY A 370 -5.63 13.38 -25.72
CA GLY A 370 -5.52 14.07 -24.43
C GLY A 370 -5.05 13.18 -23.29
N THR A 371 -4.61 13.81 -22.23
CA THR A 371 -4.16 13.19 -20.99
C THR A 371 -4.99 13.66 -19.81
N TYR A 372 -5.13 12.82 -18.80
CA TYR A 372 -5.95 13.05 -17.63
C TYR A 372 -5.14 12.88 -16.35
N ILE A 373 -5.49 13.68 -15.34
CA ILE A 373 -5.00 13.56 -13.97
C ILE A 373 -6.16 13.20 -13.04
N SER A 374 -5.84 12.47 -11.97
CA SER A 374 -6.84 12.13 -10.96
C SER A 374 -6.93 13.20 -9.88
N ASN A 375 -8.15 13.55 -9.48
CA ASN A 375 -8.42 14.40 -8.33
C ASN A 375 -8.53 13.63 -7.00
N LYS A 376 -8.24 12.33 -6.99
CA LYS A 376 -8.36 11.49 -5.78
C LYS A 376 -7.59 12.04 -4.59
N PHE A 377 -6.41 12.61 -4.82
CA PHE A 377 -5.55 13.20 -3.80
C PHE A 377 -5.47 14.73 -3.87
N ASN A 378 -6.36 15.37 -4.61
CA ASN A 378 -6.47 16.84 -4.67
C ASN A 378 -7.21 17.38 -3.45
N ILE A 379 -6.49 17.57 -2.36
CA ILE A 379 -7.06 17.95 -1.06
C ILE A 379 -7.70 19.34 -1.09
N SER A 380 -7.19 20.26 -1.92
CA SER A 380 -7.74 21.62 -2.01
C SER A 380 -9.20 21.63 -2.46
N ALA A 381 -9.62 20.59 -3.19
CA ALA A 381 -10.99 20.42 -3.63
C ALA A 381 -11.89 19.73 -2.57
N ASN A 382 -11.30 19.11 -1.53
CA ASN A 382 -12.00 18.32 -0.52
C ASN A 382 -12.17 19.07 0.82
N SER A 383 -12.20 20.38 0.81
CA SER A 383 -12.29 21.21 2.02
C SER A 383 -13.53 20.95 2.89
N ASN A 384 -14.56 20.29 2.35
CA ASN A 384 -15.81 19.97 3.06
C ASN A 384 -15.72 18.69 3.91
N LEU A 385 -14.66 17.89 3.74
CA LEU A 385 -14.42 16.67 4.53
C LEU A 385 -13.01 16.69 5.12
N PRO A 386 -12.81 17.28 6.30
CA PRO A 386 -11.50 17.30 6.96
C PRO A 386 -10.89 15.90 7.16
N ALA A 387 -11.73 14.87 7.21
CA ALA A 387 -11.30 13.48 7.34
C ALA A 387 -10.53 12.97 6.11
N LEU A 388 -10.69 13.56 4.92
CA LEU A 388 -9.95 13.19 3.70
C LEU A 388 -8.61 13.92 3.57
N VAL A 389 -8.47 15.02 4.30
CA VAL A 389 -7.23 15.80 4.26
C VAL A 389 -6.09 14.94 4.81
N ASP A 390 -4.98 14.92 4.10
CA ASP A 390 -3.78 14.20 4.49
C ASP A 390 -3.99 12.68 4.67
N PHE A 391 -4.87 12.06 3.89
CA PHE A 391 -5.19 10.64 4.07
C PHE A 391 -4.79 9.79 2.86
N GLN A 392 -3.85 8.86 3.07
CA GLN A 392 -3.44 7.85 2.10
C GLN A 392 -4.09 6.50 2.47
N PRO A 393 -5.04 5.99 1.68
CA PRO A 393 -5.59 4.65 1.88
C PRO A 393 -4.56 3.58 1.48
N LEU A 394 -4.53 2.48 2.22
CA LEU A 394 -3.62 1.34 2.03
C LEU A 394 -4.35 0.00 1.91
N ILE A 395 -5.46 -0.18 2.63
CA ILE A 395 -6.35 -1.34 2.52
C ILE A 395 -7.80 -0.85 2.53
N ARG A 396 -8.60 -1.32 1.58
CA ARG A 396 -10.04 -1.01 1.50
C ARG A 396 -10.89 -2.27 1.54
N VAL A 397 -12.13 -2.13 2.01
CA VAL A 397 -13.08 -3.25 2.11
C VAL A 397 -13.32 -3.90 0.75
N THR A 398 -13.32 -3.13 -0.34
CA THR A 398 -13.53 -3.63 -1.71
C THR A 398 -12.53 -4.71 -2.11
N GLU A 399 -11.27 -4.59 -1.68
CA GLU A 399 -10.28 -5.64 -1.92
C GLU A 399 -10.69 -6.98 -1.29
N MET A 400 -11.30 -6.94 -0.11
CA MET A 400 -11.78 -8.15 0.57
C MET A 400 -12.93 -8.83 -0.20
N TYR A 401 -13.76 -8.06 -0.90
CA TYR A 401 -14.74 -8.63 -1.83
C TYR A 401 -14.08 -9.31 -3.02
N TYR A 402 -13.03 -8.72 -3.58
CA TYR A 402 -12.30 -9.31 -4.72
C TYR A 402 -11.55 -10.59 -4.30
N ILE A 403 -10.96 -10.63 -3.11
CA ILE A 403 -10.32 -11.83 -2.56
C ILE A 403 -11.34 -12.97 -2.42
N GLN A 404 -12.51 -12.69 -1.86
CA GLN A 404 -13.57 -13.69 -1.72
C GLN A 404 -14.12 -14.14 -3.07
N ALA A 405 -14.31 -13.21 -4.03
CA ALA A 405 -14.78 -13.54 -5.36
C ALA A 405 -13.79 -14.46 -6.11
N GLU A 406 -12.49 -14.17 -6.03
CA GLU A 406 -11.46 -15.02 -6.61
C GLU A 406 -11.41 -16.41 -5.95
N ALA A 407 -11.56 -16.48 -4.64
CA ALA A 407 -11.65 -17.76 -3.92
C ALA A 407 -12.87 -18.57 -4.36
N ALA A 408 -14.04 -17.94 -4.52
CA ALA A 408 -15.25 -18.59 -5.02
C ALA A 408 -15.05 -19.13 -6.46
N LEU A 409 -14.37 -18.39 -7.33
CA LEU A 409 -14.03 -18.85 -8.68
C LEU A 409 -13.12 -20.08 -8.63
N LYS A 410 -12.13 -20.12 -7.73
CA LYS A 410 -11.24 -21.29 -7.57
C LYS A 410 -12.01 -22.53 -7.10
N ASP A 411 -13.08 -22.35 -6.33
CA ASP A 411 -13.97 -23.42 -5.89
C ASP A 411 -15.07 -23.76 -6.92
N GLY A 412 -15.14 -23.05 -8.04
CA GLY A 412 -16.16 -23.23 -9.09
C GLY A 412 -17.52 -22.60 -8.76
N ASP A 413 -17.62 -21.82 -7.68
CA ASP A 413 -18.84 -21.12 -7.27
C ASP A 413 -18.96 -19.75 -7.94
N LYS A 414 -19.25 -19.76 -9.24
CA LYS A 414 -19.43 -18.55 -10.05
C LYS A 414 -20.58 -17.66 -9.56
N LYS A 415 -21.62 -18.27 -8.97
CA LYS A 415 -22.75 -17.52 -8.45
C LYS A 415 -22.31 -16.59 -7.30
N THR A 416 -21.64 -17.14 -6.32
CA THR A 416 -21.09 -16.35 -5.20
C THR A 416 -20.08 -15.31 -5.69
N ALA A 417 -19.21 -15.67 -6.65
CA ALA A 417 -18.26 -14.74 -7.24
C ALA A 417 -18.97 -13.54 -7.90
N ALA A 418 -20.00 -13.79 -8.70
CA ALA A 418 -20.81 -12.75 -9.35
C ALA A 418 -21.51 -11.85 -8.30
N GLU A 419 -22.14 -12.43 -7.28
CA GLU A 419 -22.80 -11.68 -6.21
C GLU A 419 -21.82 -10.71 -5.48
N LEU A 420 -20.61 -11.19 -5.17
CA LEU A 420 -19.59 -10.38 -4.52
C LEU A 420 -19.11 -9.21 -5.39
N LEU A 421 -18.82 -9.45 -6.67
CA LEU A 421 -18.36 -8.42 -7.61
C LEU A 421 -19.48 -7.41 -7.92
N ASN A 422 -20.69 -7.88 -8.14
CA ASN A 422 -21.85 -7.04 -8.42
C ASN A 422 -22.22 -6.17 -7.18
N THR A 423 -21.96 -6.66 -5.97
CA THR A 423 -22.15 -5.85 -4.75
C THR A 423 -21.29 -4.59 -4.80
N VAL A 424 -20.02 -4.70 -5.16
CA VAL A 424 -19.15 -3.53 -5.31
C VAL A 424 -19.65 -2.63 -6.44
N SER A 425 -19.96 -3.21 -7.60
CA SER A 425 -20.45 -2.46 -8.77
C SER A 425 -21.70 -1.63 -8.45
N SER A 426 -22.66 -2.17 -7.69
CA SER A 426 -23.88 -1.45 -7.29
C SER A 426 -23.56 -0.22 -6.44
N HIS A 427 -22.59 -0.33 -5.53
CA HIS A 427 -22.16 0.79 -4.69
C HIS A 427 -21.26 1.80 -5.42
N ARG A 428 -20.90 1.52 -6.67
CA ARG A 428 -20.24 2.47 -7.59
C ARG A 428 -21.22 3.13 -8.55
N GLY A 429 -22.52 2.91 -8.36
CA GLY A 429 -23.61 3.53 -9.14
C GLY A 429 -23.91 2.80 -10.45
N ILE A 430 -23.34 1.63 -10.68
CA ILE A 430 -23.61 0.81 -11.85
C ILE A 430 -24.93 0.06 -11.62
N PRO A 431 -25.95 0.19 -12.49
CA PRO A 431 -27.24 -0.49 -12.30
C PRO A 431 -27.16 -1.98 -12.67
N GLU A 432 -28.01 -2.79 -12.06
CA GLU A 432 -28.10 -4.24 -12.33
C GLU A 432 -28.37 -4.61 -13.79
N THR A 433 -28.97 -3.68 -14.54
CA THR A 433 -29.23 -3.86 -15.98
C THR A 433 -28.01 -3.60 -16.86
N SER A 434 -26.89 -3.22 -16.29
CA SER A 434 -25.66 -2.96 -17.02
C SER A 434 -25.06 -4.26 -17.53
N PHE A 435 -24.45 -4.22 -18.72
CA PHE A 435 -23.60 -5.30 -19.26
C PHE A 435 -22.42 -5.66 -18.34
N TYR A 436 -22.10 -4.79 -17.40
CA TYR A 436 -20.98 -4.96 -16.45
C TYR A 436 -21.31 -5.94 -15.32
N TYR A 437 -22.60 -6.25 -15.10
CA TYR A 437 -23.00 -7.23 -14.11
C TYR A 437 -22.74 -8.65 -14.60
N LEU A 438 -22.11 -9.43 -13.74
CA LEU A 438 -21.78 -10.83 -14.00
C LEU A 438 -22.88 -11.77 -13.51
N THR A 439 -22.95 -12.93 -14.14
CA THR A 439 -23.83 -14.03 -13.77
C THR A 439 -23.04 -15.32 -13.68
N GLU A 440 -23.59 -16.35 -13.07
CA GLU A 440 -22.99 -17.69 -13.00
C GLU A 440 -22.73 -18.34 -14.39
N ASN A 441 -23.35 -17.82 -15.46
CA ASN A 441 -23.21 -18.31 -16.81
C ASN A 441 -22.05 -17.68 -17.59
N ASP A 442 -21.42 -16.64 -17.03
CA ASP A 442 -20.28 -16.00 -17.66
C ASP A 442 -19.03 -16.89 -17.62
N MET A 443 -18.12 -16.70 -18.58
CA MET A 443 -16.87 -17.47 -18.65
C MET A 443 -15.89 -17.01 -17.56
N ASP A 444 -14.97 -17.88 -17.15
CA ASP A 444 -13.96 -17.56 -16.13
C ASP A 444 -13.12 -16.35 -16.54
N GLU A 445 -12.79 -16.24 -17.83
CA GLU A 445 -12.04 -15.12 -18.39
C GLU A 445 -12.75 -13.77 -18.17
N GLN A 446 -14.08 -13.75 -18.23
CA GLN A 446 -14.87 -12.54 -17.98
C GLN A 446 -14.79 -12.13 -16.52
N PHE A 447 -14.81 -13.08 -15.58
CA PHE A 447 -14.62 -12.82 -14.17
C PHE A 447 -13.22 -12.25 -13.88
N TYR A 448 -12.16 -12.85 -14.42
CA TYR A 448 -10.80 -12.35 -14.21
C TYR A 448 -10.57 -10.99 -14.87
N SER A 449 -11.09 -10.75 -16.05
CA SER A 449 -11.06 -9.42 -16.70
C SER A 449 -11.83 -8.38 -15.91
N HIS A 450 -12.95 -8.76 -15.30
CA HIS A 450 -13.70 -7.87 -14.41
C HIS A 450 -12.90 -7.51 -13.17
N ILE A 451 -12.29 -8.50 -12.48
CA ILE A 451 -11.44 -8.28 -11.31
C ILE A 451 -10.26 -7.35 -11.66
N GLU A 452 -9.57 -7.60 -12.78
CA GLU A 452 -8.50 -6.75 -13.27
C GLU A 452 -8.96 -5.30 -13.46
N SER A 453 -10.08 -5.10 -14.16
CA SER A 453 -10.67 -3.77 -14.37
C SER A 453 -11.04 -3.10 -13.04
N GLU A 454 -11.56 -3.86 -12.08
CA GLU A 454 -11.88 -3.35 -10.74
C GLU A 454 -10.62 -2.90 -9.98
N TYR A 455 -9.51 -3.64 -10.07
CA TYR A 455 -8.24 -3.21 -9.48
C TYR A 455 -7.78 -1.86 -10.05
N TYR A 456 -7.86 -1.66 -11.36
CA TYR A 456 -7.52 -0.38 -11.98
C TYR A 456 -8.44 0.76 -11.56
N LYS A 457 -9.75 0.54 -11.44
CA LYS A 457 -10.72 1.56 -11.06
C LYS A 457 -10.63 1.93 -9.58
N GLU A 458 -10.39 0.95 -8.71
CA GLU A 458 -10.40 1.13 -7.27
C GLU A 458 -9.06 1.63 -6.71
N PHE A 459 -7.93 1.05 -7.16
CA PHE A 459 -6.66 1.18 -6.45
C PHE A 459 -5.67 2.13 -7.11
N TYR A 460 -6.12 3.03 -7.97
CA TYR A 460 -5.28 4.12 -8.46
C TYR A 460 -4.69 4.92 -7.28
N GLY A 461 -3.38 5.09 -7.28
CA GLY A 461 -2.64 5.76 -6.20
C GLY A 461 -2.49 4.95 -4.92
N GLU A 462 -2.78 3.63 -4.96
CA GLU A 462 -2.70 2.72 -3.82
C GLU A 462 -1.69 1.56 -4.04
N GLY A 463 -1.04 1.48 -5.22
CA GLY A 463 0.05 0.57 -5.53
C GLY A 463 -0.33 -0.92 -5.67
N GLN A 464 -1.62 -1.27 -5.75
CA GLN A 464 -2.03 -2.68 -5.72
C GLN A 464 -2.09 -3.36 -7.10
N VAL A 465 -2.18 -2.58 -8.18
CA VAL A 465 -2.31 -3.13 -9.55
C VAL A 465 -1.06 -3.90 -9.98
N TYR A 466 0.13 -3.37 -9.72
CA TYR A 466 1.38 -4.09 -10.00
C TYR A 466 1.45 -5.45 -9.27
N PHE A 467 1.09 -5.48 -8.00
CA PHE A 467 1.12 -6.71 -7.21
C PHE A 467 0.07 -7.73 -7.67
N TYR A 468 -1.10 -7.27 -8.15
CA TYR A 468 -2.08 -8.13 -8.80
C TYR A 468 -1.46 -8.81 -10.03
N HIS A 469 -0.88 -8.05 -10.95
CA HIS A 469 -0.27 -8.59 -12.17
C HIS A 469 0.92 -9.52 -11.87
N LYS A 470 1.77 -9.17 -10.90
CA LYS A 470 2.89 -10.04 -10.47
C LYS A 470 2.36 -11.37 -9.96
N ARG A 471 1.33 -11.37 -9.11
CA ARG A 471 0.71 -12.58 -8.59
C ARG A 471 0.07 -13.42 -9.70
N MET A 472 -0.65 -12.80 -10.60
CA MET A 472 -1.32 -13.46 -11.72
C MET A 472 -0.35 -13.92 -12.84
N LYS A 473 0.93 -13.49 -12.80
CA LYS A 473 1.90 -13.69 -13.87
C LYS A 473 1.38 -13.18 -15.21
N SER A 474 0.78 -12.01 -15.20
CA SER A 474 0.24 -11.43 -16.43
C SER A 474 1.35 -11.23 -17.45
N ASP A 475 1.18 -11.74 -18.65
CA ASP A 475 2.05 -11.53 -19.80
C ASP A 475 1.55 -10.39 -20.71
N GLN A 476 0.34 -9.91 -20.42
CA GLN A 476 -0.30 -8.76 -21.03
C GLN A 476 -0.78 -7.81 -19.96
N MET A 477 -0.60 -6.53 -20.16
CA MET A 477 -1.13 -5.47 -19.28
C MET A 477 -1.76 -4.37 -20.14
N PHE A 478 -2.62 -3.56 -19.54
CA PHE A 478 -3.11 -2.36 -20.20
C PHE A 478 -1.91 -1.46 -20.55
N PRO A 479 -1.87 -0.86 -21.73
CA PRO A 479 -0.81 0.06 -22.06
C PRO A 479 -1.00 1.37 -21.27
N GLY A 480 0.06 1.90 -20.72
CA GLY A 480 0.05 3.27 -20.24
C GLY A 480 -0.14 4.29 -21.36
N TYR A 481 -0.03 3.84 -22.63
CA TYR A 481 -0.15 4.64 -23.84
C TYR A 481 -0.83 3.86 -24.97
N GLY A 482 -1.87 4.46 -25.55
CA GLY A 482 -2.63 3.85 -26.65
C GLY A 482 -3.63 2.79 -26.20
N GLY A 483 -4.49 2.33 -27.11
CA GLY A 483 -5.66 1.51 -26.81
C GLY A 483 -5.48 -0.02 -26.84
N ALA A 484 -4.28 -0.55 -27.07
CA ALA A 484 -4.04 -2.00 -27.16
C ALA A 484 -3.21 -2.51 -26.00
N SER A 485 -3.47 -3.75 -25.52
CA SER A 485 -2.62 -4.41 -24.53
C SER A 485 -1.18 -4.51 -25.00
N VAL A 486 -0.24 -4.37 -24.09
CA VAL A 486 1.19 -4.57 -24.36
C VAL A 486 1.68 -5.86 -23.71
N ALA A 487 2.47 -6.62 -24.47
CA ALA A 487 3.21 -7.73 -23.90
C ALA A 487 4.27 -7.21 -22.93
N VAL A 488 4.29 -7.72 -21.71
CA VAL A 488 5.28 -7.38 -20.70
C VAL A 488 6.37 -8.45 -20.65
N ASN A 489 7.61 -8.01 -20.41
CA ASN A 489 8.67 -8.95 -20.06
C ASN A 489 8.51 -9.37 -18.59
N ALA A 490 7.67 -10.38 -18.37
CA ALA A 490 7.34 -10.86 -17.01
C ALA A 490 8.58 -11.26 -16.20
N SER A 491 9.64 -11.77 -16.86
CA SER A 491 10.89 -12.12 -16.17
C SER A 491 11.61 -10.90 -15.60
N ALA A 492 11.68 -9.80 -16.35
CA ALA A 492 12.33 -8.58 -15.87
C ALA A 492 11.43 -7.77 -14.94
N MET A 493 10.14 -7.65 -15.26
CA MET A 493 9.20 -6.81 -14.53
C MET A 493 8.86 -7.36 -13.14
N TYR A 494 8.80 -8.69 -12.99
CA TYR A 494 8.40 -9.32 -11.72
C TYR A 494 9.58 -9.78 -10.85
N ASN A 495 10.81 -9.59 -11.30
CA ASN A 495 12.04 -9.91 -10.55
C ASN A 495 12.91 -8.65 -10.41
N ILE A 496 12.50 -7.76 -9.54
CA ILE A 496 13.28 -6.56 -9.22
C ILE A 496 14.52 -6.99 -8.46
N PRO A 497 15.73 -6.64 -8.95
CA PRO A 497 16.96 -7.00 -8.25
C PRO A 497 17.06 -6.29 -6.90
N ILE A 498 17.70 -6.95 -5.94
CA ILE A 498 18.11 -6.30 -4.69
C ILE A 498 19.12 -5.22 -5.04
N PRO A 499 18.96 -3.99 -4.51
CA PRO A 499 19.85 -2.88 -4.85
C PRO A 499 21.31 -3.13 -4.44
N ASN A 500 22.26 -2.70 -5.26
CA ASN A 500 23.70 -2.90 -5.04
C ASN A 500 24.27 -2.17 -3.82
N ILE A 501 23.52 -1.31 -3.15
CA ILE A 501 23.93 -0.66 -1.89
C ILE A 501 24.30 -1.65 -0.77
N GLU A 502 23.92 -2.92 -0.89
CA GLU A 502 24.34 -3.99 0.03
C GLU A 502 25.64 -4.65 -0.42
N THR A 503 26.09 -4.47 -1.64
CA THR A 503 27.32 -5.06 -2.20
C THR A 503 28.49 -4.10 -2.23
N ASP A 504 28.23 -2.78 -2.13
CA ASP A 504 29.24 -1.71 -2.31
C ASP A 504 29.70 -1.04 -0.99
N ILE A 505 29.37 -1.62 0.19
CA ILE A 505 29.81 -1.09 1.49
C ILE A 505 30.90 -1.99 2.10
#